data_62dfcfa9e1a7e248d856dca3bcb32d49
#
_entry.id   62dfcfa9e1a7e248d856dca3bcb32d49
#
_cell.length_a   1.000
_cell.length_b   1.000
_cell.length_c   1.000
_cell.angle_alpha   90.00
_cell.angle_beta   90.00
_cell.angle_gamma   90.00
#
_symmetry.space_group_name_H-M   'P 1'
#
loop_
_entity.id
_entity.type
_entity.pdbx_description
1 polymer ?
#
loop_
_entity_poly.entity_id
_entity_poly.type
_entity_poly.pdbx_seq_one_letter_code
_entity_poly.pdbx_strand_id
1 'polypeptide(L)'
;MKDICCIGHITKDKIVTPNRTVYMAGGTSFYFAYAINQLPKDVSFSLITAMDPTEKEPVEKMLEAGIDVTLNPSRNTVFFENIYEEDQNKRKQRVLAKADPFTIRQLEHVEAKVYHLGSLLSDDFSPEVVAYLAGKGKVSIDVQGY
;
A
#
# COMPACT_ATOMS: atom_id res chain seq x y z
N MET A 1 -0.51 -21.17 2.63
CA MET A 1 0.36 -20.12 3.20
C MET A 1 1.17 -19.46 2.09
N LYS A 2 1.14 -18.15 2.03
CA LYS A 2 1.96 -17.38 1.08
C LYS A 2 3.39 -17.24 1.59
N ASP A 3 4.35 -17.11 0.69
CA ASP A 3 5.71 -16.78 1.09
C ASP A 3 5.78 -15.35 1.63
N ILE A 4 5.15 -14.40 0.94
CA ILE A 4 5.12 -12.99 1.31
C ILE A 4 3.69 -12.46 1.21
N CYS A 5 3.22 -11.82 2.27
CA CYS A 5 2.01 -11.00 2.24
C CYS A 5 2.41 -9.56 2.50
N CYS A 6 2.17 -8.69 1.54
CA CYS A 6 2.32 -7.25 1.72
C CYS A 6 1.00 -6.65 2.19
N ILE A 7 1.05 -5.77 3.17
CA ILE A 7 -0.12 -5.09 3.70
C ILE A 7 0.16 -3.59 3.64
N GLY A 8 -0.65 -2.85 2.92
CA GLY A 8 -0.45 -1.41 2.80
C GLY A 8 -1.46 -0.75 1.89
N HIS A 9 -1.63 0.55 2.05
CA HIS A 9 -2.57 1.35 1.30
C HIS A 9 -2.06 1.65 -0.10
N ILE A 10 -2.86 1.35 -1.12
CA ILE A 10 -2.68 1.92 -2.45
C ILE A 10 -3.16 3.36 -2.38
N THR A 11 -2.38 4.27 -2.91
CA THR A 11 -2.67 5.69 -2.85
C THR A 11 -3.21 6.23 -4.16
N LYS A 12 -3.84 7.39 -4.06
CA LYS A 12 -4.12 8.28 -5.17
C LYS A 12 -3.15 9.45 -5.02
N ASP A 13 -2.30 9.65 -6.02
CA ASP A 13 -1.29 10.69 -5.99
C ASP A 13 -1.62 11.77 -7.01
N LYS A 14 -1.73 13.01 -6.54
CA LYS A 14 -1.84 14.18 -7.37
C LYS A 14 -0.43 14.77 -7.53
N ILE A 15 0.08 14.76 -8.74
CA ILE A 15 1.42 15.25 -9.05
C ILE A 15 1.30 16.55 -9.80
N VAL A 16 1.77 17.62 -9.17
CA VAL A 16 1.72 18.98 -9.72
C VAL A 16 3.13 19.39 -10.13
N THR A 17 3.28 19.73 -11.39
CA THR A 17 4.51 20.32 -11.94
C THR A 17 4.17 21.69 -12.51
N PRO A 18 5.17 22.53 -12.85
CA PRO A 18 4.89 23.85 -13.44
C PRO A 18 4.03 23.79 -14.71
N ASN A 19 4.09 22.67 -15.44
CA ASN A 19 3.44 22.56 -16.74
C ASN A 19 2.13 21.79 -16.73
N ARG A 20 1.88 20.93 -15.73
CA ARG A 20 0.67 20.10 -15.69
C ARG A 20 0.42 19.48 -14.33
N THR A 21 -0.80 18.96 -14.18
CA THR A 21 -1.23 18.15 -13.04
C THR A 21 -1.64 16.77 -13.53
N VAL A 22 -1.12 15.72 -12.89
CA VAL A 22 -1.40 14.32 -13.23
C VAL A 22 -1.86 13.59 -11.97
N TYR A 23 -2.81 12.68 -12.14
CA TYR A 23 -3.26 11.77 -11.09
C TYR A 23 -2.83 10.36 -11.42
N MET A 24 -2.28 9.65 -10.44
CA MET A 24 -1.86 8.26 -10.62
C MET A 24 -1.95 7.49 -9.32
N ALA A 25 -2.01 6.16 -9.43
CA ALA A 25 -1.92 5.29 -8.27
C ALA A 25 -0.47 5.22 -7.79
N GLY A 26 -0.29 4.98 -6.51
CA GLY A 26 1.03 4.87 -5.91
C GLY A 26 1.01 4.18 -4.56
N GLY A 27 2.01 4.50 -3.75
CA GLY A 27 2.23 3.89 -2.45
C GLY A 27 3.29 2.79 -2.51
N THR A 28 4.00 2.59 -1.40
CA THR A 28 5.11 1.63 -1.38
C THR A 28 4.64 0.21 -1.66
N SER A 29 3.47 -0.17 -1.15
CA SER A 29 2.88 -1.51 -1.38
C SER A 29 2.48 -1.72 -2.83
N PHE A 30 2.01 -0.69 -3.50
CA PHE A 30 1.68 -0.73 -4.94
C PHE A 30 2.93 -1.07 -5.76
N TYR A 31 4.01 -0.34 -5.56
CA TYR A 31 5.25 -0.57 -6.28
C TYR A 31 5.91 -1.89 -5.90
N PHE A 32 5.86 -2.25 -4.62
CA PHE A 32 6.38 -3.53 -4.12
C PHE A 32 5.68 -4.70 -4.81
N ALA A 33 4.36 -4.66 -4.91
CA ALA A 33 3.57 -5.72 -5.53
C ALA A 33 3.92 -5.91 -7.02
N TYR A 34 4.05 -4.82 -7.76
CA TYR A 34 4.46 -4.90 -9.16
C TYR A 34 5.90 -5.40 -9.30
N ALA A 35 6.81 -5.01 -8.42
CA ALA A 35 8.18 -5.50 -8.43
C ALA A 35 8.25 -7.01 -8.18
N ILE A 36 7.56 -7.49 -7.16
CA ILE A 36 7.50 -8.92 -6.84
C ILE A 36 6.86 -9.71 -8.00
N ASN A 37 5.89 -9.13 -8.69
CA ASN A 37 5.22 -9.78 -9.81
C ASN A 37 6.16 -10.03 -10.99
N GLN A 38 7.31 -9.35 -11.05
CA GLN A 38 8.34 -9.58 -12.07
C GLN A 38 9.30 -10.73 -11.71
N LEU A 39 9.26 -11.21 -10.46
CA LEU A 39 10.12 -12.30 -10.03
C LEU A 39 9.59 -13.65 -10.51
N PRO A 40 10.44 -14.73 -10.50
CA PRO A 40 9.99 -16.07 -10.82
C PRO A 40 8.78 -16.49 -9.98
N LYS A 41 7.86 -17.26 -10.60
CA LYS A 41 6.58 -17.63 -9.98
C LYS A 41 6.68 -18.71 -8.89
N ASP A 42 7.87 -19.09 -8.48
CA ASP A 42 8.10 -19.96 -7.33
C ASP A 42 7.96 -19.22 -5.98
N VAL A 43 7.87 -17.89 -6.01
CA VAL A 43 7.57 -17.09 -4.82
C VAL A 43 6.09 -16.74 -4.81
N SER A 44 5.34 -17.25 -3.83
CA SER A 44 3.92 -16.91 -3.69
C SER A 44 3.76 -15.59 -2.94
N PHE A 45 2.87 -14.74 -3.46
CA PHE A 45 2.71 -13.37 -2.99
C PHE A 45 1.24 -12.97 -2.96
N SER A 46 0.86 -12.18 -1.95
CA SER A 46 -0.43 -11.50 -1.92
C SER A 46 -0.28 -10.08 -1.38
N LEU A 47 -1.20 -9.22 -1.80
CA LEU A 47 -1.31 -7.85 -1.32
C LEU A 47 -2.67 -7.67 -0.65
N ILE A 48 -2.66 -7.08 0.54
CA ILE A 48 -3.87 -6.63 1.22
C ILE A 48 -3.82 -5.12 1.28
N THR A 49 -4.85 -4.48 0.76
CA THR A 49 -4.98 -3.03 0.75
C THR A 49 -6.33 -2.59 1.30
N ALA A 50 -6.47 -1.32 1.59
CA ALA A 50 -7.71 -0.69 1.97
C ALA A 50 -7.83 0.64 1.26
N MET A 51 -8.98 0.89 0.62
CA MET A 51 -9.24 2.12 -0.11
C MET A 51 -10.75 2.29 -0.32
N ASP A 52 -11.14 3.45 -0.77
CA ASP A 52 -12.51 3.70 -1.19
C ASP A 52 -12.85 2.78 -2.38
N PRO A 53 -13.86 1.90 -2.26
CA PRO A 53 -14.19 0.96 -3.33
C PRO A 53 -14.60 1.62 -4.65
N THR A 54 -15.06 2.87 -4.62
CA THR A 54 -15.39 3.59 -5.85
C THR A 54 -14.16 3.98 -6.67
N GLU A 55 -12.98 3.89 -6.07
CA GLU A 55 -11.70 4.22 -6.69
C GLU A 55 -10.84 2.97 -6.95
N LYS A 56 -11.46 1.81 -7.12
CA LYS A 56 -10.79 0.49 -7.19
C LYS A 56 -10.09 0.17 -8.50
N GLU A 57 -10.10 1.06 -9.48
CA GLU A 57 -9.48 0.81 -10.80
C GLU A 57 -8.04 0.29 -10.69
N PRO A 58 -7.15 0.85 -9.85
CA PRO A 58 -5.80 0.31 -9.70
C PRO A 58 -5.77 -1.15 -9.25
N VAL A 59 -6.69 -1.55 -8.36
CA VAL A 59 -6.80 -2.94 -7.90
C VAL A 59 -7.25 -3.84 -9.05
N GLU A 60 -8.22 -3.42 -9.85
CA GLU A 60 -8.68 -4.20 -11.01
C GLU A 60 -7.53 -4.44 -11.99
N LYS A 61 -6.72 -3.42 -12.25
CA LYS A 61 -5.53 -3.55 -13.12
C LYS A 61 -4.49 -4.51 -12.54
N MET A 62 -4.29 -4.49 -11.22
CA MET A 62 -3.38 -5.41 -10.55
C MET A 62 -3.86 -6.85 -10.67
N LEU A 63 -5.16 -7.09 -10.49
CA LEU A 63 -5.77 -8.41 -10.66
C LEU A 63 -5.60 -8.92 -12.10
N GLU A 64 -5.80 -8.06 -13.09
CA GLU A 64 -5.56 -8.39 -14.51
C GLU A 64 -4.10 -8.75 -14.77
N ALA A 65 -3.17 -8.13 -14.06
CA ALA A 65 -1.74 -8.42 -14.14
C ALA A 65 -1.34 -9.72 -13.43
N GLY A 66 -2.29 -10.41 -12.79
CA GLY A 66 -2.05 -11.68 -12.10
C GLY A 66 -1.60 -11.52 -10.65
N ILE A 67 -1.72 -10.34 -10.07
CA ILE A 67 -1.39 -10.10 -8.66
C ILE A 67 -2.60 -10.48 -7.81
N ASP A 68 -2.37 -11.27 -6.75
CA ASP A 68 -3.40 -11.61 -5.77
C ASP A 68 -3.59 -10.43 -4.82
N VAL A 69 -4.70 -9.71 -4.97
CA VAL A 69 -5.01 -8.51 -4.20
C VAL A 69 -6.34 -8.67 -3.50
N THR A 70 -6.36 -8.39 -2.20
CA THR A 70 -7.58 -8.26 -1.40
C THR A 70 -7.80 -6.80 -1.06
N LEU A 71 -8.95 -6.26 -1.44
CA LEU A 71 -9.35 -4.89 -1.13
C LEU A 71 -10.32 -4.88 0.05
N ASN A 72 -9.92 -4.24 1.15
CA ASN A 72 -10.81 -3.97 2.26
C ASN A 72 -11.43 -2.57 2.07
N PRO A 73 -12.76 -2.44 2.20
CA PRO A 73 -13.38 -1.12 2.08
C PRO A 73 -12.88 -0.15 3.15
N SER A 74 -12.61 1.07 2.74
CA SER A 74 -12.24 2.19 3.60
C SER A 74 -13.08 3.40 3.20
N ARG A 75 -13.29 4.32 4.13
CA ARG A 75 -14.06 5.54 3.84
C ARG A 75 -13.36 6.40 2.80
N ASN A 76 -12.02 6.44 2.85
CA ASN A 76 -11.21 7.20 1.92
C ASN A 76 -10.08 6.33 1.39
N THR A 77 -9.60 6.68 0.20
CA THR A 77 -8.29 6.28 -0.30
C THR A 77 -7.25 7.27 0.23
N VAL A 78 -6.06 6.79 0.57
CA VAL A 78 -4.95 7.70 0.90
C VAL A 78 -4.70 8.59 -0.30
N PHE A 79 -4.74 9.90 -0.09
CA PHE A 79 -4.59 10.89 -1.16
C PHE A 79 -3.42 11.81 -0.82
N PHE A 80 -2.35 11.73 -1.61
CA PHE A 80 -1.20 12.61 -1.50
C PHE A 80 -1.21 13.65 -2.63
N GLU A 81 -0.75 14.85 -2.30
CA GLU A 81 -0.41 15.86 -3.28
C GLU A 81 1.09 16.10 -3.24
N ASN A 82 1.76 15.91 -4.37
CA ASN A 82 3.19 16.15 -4.55
C ASN A 82 3.35 17.31 -5.49
N ILE A 83 3.90 18.42 -4.99
CA ILE A 83 4.13 19.63 -5.77
C ILE A 83 5.63 19.74 -6.03
N TYR A 84 6.01 19.73 -7.31
CA TYR A 84 7.37 19.90 -7.77
C TYR A 84 7.51 21.29 -8.37
N GLU A 85 8.58 21.98 -8.00
CA GLU A 85 8.98 23.23 -8.63
C GLU A 85 9.83 22.94 -9.88
N GLU A 86 10.37 23.97 -10.54
CA GLU A 86 11.28 23.79 -11.68
C GLU A 86 12.48 22.92 -11.30
N ASP A 87 13.01 23.09 -10.09
CA ASP A 87 13.98 22.17 -9.51
C ASP A 87 13.23 20.93 -8.97
N GLN A 88 13.32 19.83 -9.71
CA GLN A 88 12.64 18.58 -9.36
C GLN A 88 13.16 17.93 -8.06
N ASN A 89 14.27 18.39 -7.51
CA ASN A 89 14.76 17.95 -6.20
C ASN A 89 13.98 18.61 -5.05
N LYS A 90 13.20 19.65 -5.33
CA LYS A 90 12.36 20.33 -4.35
C LYS A 90 10.93 19.87 -4.51
N ARG A 91 10.44 19.15 -3.51
CA ARG A 91 9.09 18.60 -3.47
C ARG A 91 8.39 19.03 -2.20
N LYS A 92 7.16 19.50 -2.31
CA LYS A 92 6.24 19.66 -1.20
C LYS A 92 5.23 18.54 -1.26
N GLN A 93 5.03 17.84 -0.15
CA GLN A 93 4.07 16.76 -0.06
C GLN A 93 3.04 17.06 1.01
N ARG A 94 1.76 16.88 0.67
CA ARG A 94 0.65 17.02 1.61
C ARG A 94 -0.22 15.78 1.58
N VAL A 95 -0.76 15.41 2.74
CA VAL A 95 -1.78 14.36 2.86
C VAL A 95 -3.14 15.04 2.77
N LEU A 96 -3.88 14.79 1.69
CA LEU A 96 -5.20 15.37 1.48
C LEU A 96 -6.31 14.51 2.07
N ALA A 97 -6.11 13.19 2.14
CA ALA A 97 -7.03 12.26 2.78
C ALA A 97 -6.28 11.05 3.30
N LYS A 98 -6.82 10.44 4.36
CA LYS A 98 -6.28 9.21 4.96
C LYS A 98 -7.30 8.09 4.80
N ALA A 99 -6.80 6.88 4.54
CA ALA A 99 -7.60 5.67 4.61
C ALA A 99 -7.73 5.19 6.06
N ASP A 100 -8.70 4.32 6.31
CA ASP A 100 -8.85 3.70 7.61
C ASP A 100 -7.61 2.82 7.92
N PRO A 101 -7.13 2.79 9.16
CA PRO A 101 -6.05 1.92 9.57
C PRO A 101 -6.42 0.44 9.39
N PHE A 102 -5.42 -0.42 9.22
CA PHE A 102 -5.64 -1.86 9.17
C PHE A 102 -5.98 -2.40 10.56
N THR A 103 -6.87 -3.38 10.60
CA THR A 103 -7.34 -3.99 11.85
C THR A 103 -6.92 -5.45 11.92
N ILE A 104 -6.81 -6.00 13.12
CA ILE A 104 -6.53 -7.43 13.33
C ILE A 104 -7.57 -8.28 12.63
N ARG A 105 -8.85 -7.89 12.69
CA ARG A 105 -9.94 -8.64 12.07
C ARG A 105 -9.75 -8.83 10.56
N GLN A 106 -9.23 -7.83 9.88
CA GLN A 106 -8.95 -7.91 8.45
C GLN A 106 -7.81 -8.87 8.13
N LEU A 107 -6.98 -9.20 9.10
CA LEU A 107 -5.73 -9.96 8.92
C LEU A 107 -5.78 -11.35 9.57
N GLU A 108 -6.86 -11.71 10.24
CA GLU A 108 -7.01 -12.99 10.96
C GLU A 108 -6.82 -14.20 10.05
N HIS A 109 -7.31 -14.12 8.83
CA HIS A 109 -7.32 -15.24 7.88
C HIS A 109 -6.10 -15.26 6.97
N VAL A 110 -5.17 -14.34 7.16
CA VAL A 110 -4.01 -14.19 6.30
C VAL A 110 -2.84 -14.96 6.88
N GLU A 111 -2.35 -15.94 6.11
CA GLU A 111 -1.23 -16.77 6.51
C GLU A 111 -0.06 -16.54 5.54
N ALA A 112 1.08 -16.14 6.07
CA ALA A 112 2.29 -15.92 5.30
C ALA A 112 3.54 -16.20 6.14
N LYS A 113 4.64 -16.52 5.46
CA LYS A 113 5.95 -16.67 6.12
C LYS A 113 6.50 -15.31 6.53
N VAL A 114 6.30 -14.29 5.67
CA VAL A 114 6.74 -12.91 5.90
C VAL A 114 5.56 -11.97 5.65
N TYR A 115 5.31 -11.09 6.61
CA TYR A 115 4.38 -9.98 6.46
C TYR A 115 5.18 -8.71 6.26
N HIS A 116 5.06 -8.10 5.08
CA HIS A 116 5.71 -6.82 4.78
C HIS A 116 4.70 -5.69 4.92
N LEU A 117 4.97 -4.77 5.86
CA LEU A 117 4.09 -3.64 6.15
C LEU A 117 4.57 -2.42 5.37
N GLY A 118 3.83 -2.07 4.33
CA GLY A 118 4.11 -0.90 3.51
C GLY A 118 3.52 0.35 4.15
N SER A 119 4.09 0.77 5.27
CA SER A 119 3.60 1.90 6.03
C SER A 119 3.86 3.22 5.30
N LEU A 120 2.83 4.06 5.19
CA LEU A 120 2.91 5.40 4.59
C LEU A 120 2.74 6.49 5.64
N LEU A 121 1.91 6.22 6.65
CA LEU A 121 1.58 7.13 7.74
C LEU A 121 1.73 6.38 9.05
N SER A 122 2.07 7.10 10.11
CA SER A 122 2.38 6.50 11.41
C SER A 122 1.21 5.75 12.07
N ASP A 123 -0.02 6.03 11.63
CA ASP A 123 -1.24 5.40 12.15
C ASP A 123 -1.81 4.30 11.25
N ASP A 124 -1.11 3.92 10.17
CA ASP A 124 -1.56 2.83 9.30
C ASP A 124 -1.67 1.50 10.04
N PHE A 125 -0.73 1.24 10.94
CA PHE A 125 -0.64 0.00 11.73
C PHE A 125 -0.49 0.35 13.20
N SER A 126 -1.44 -0.10 14.03
CA SER A 126 -1.30 0.04 15.47
C SER A 126 -0.22 -0.91 16.00
N PRO A 127 0.37 -0.63 17.18
CA PRO A 127 1.30 -1.56 17.81
C PRO A 127 0.70 -2.96 18.01
N GLU A 128 -0.60 -3.05 18.30
CA GLU A 128 -1.32 -4.32 18.48
C GLU A 128 -1.37 -5.13 17.18
N VAL A 129 -1.57 -4.49 16.04
CA VAL A 129 -1.56 -5.15 14.73
C VAL A 129 -0.17 -5.70 14.42
N VAL A 130 0.87 -4.91 14.66
CA VAL A 130 2.25 -5.34 14.43
C VAL A 130 2.60 -6.54 15.31
N ALA A 131 2.25 -6.48 16.60
CA ALA A 131 2.49 -7.58 17.55
C ALA A 131 1.73 -8.84 17.15
N TYR A 132 0.48 -8.69 16.71
CA TYR A 132 -0.33 -9.82 16.23
C TYR A 132 0.34 -10.53 15.05
N LEU A 133 0.80 -9.80 14.06
CA LEU A 133 1.46 -10.36 12.90
C LEU A 133 2.81 -10.98 13.26
N ALA A 134 3.56 -10.35 14.17
CA ALA A 134 4.83 -10.90 14.65
C ALA A 134 4.67 -12.23 15.37
N GLY A 135 3.51 -12.48 15.96
CA GLY A 135 3.18 -13.77 16.56
C GLY A 135 2.85 -14.86 15.52
N LYS A 136 2.58 -14.48 14.28
CA LYS A 136 2.21 -15.40 13.20
C LYS A 136 3.36 -15.71 12.24
N GLY A 137 4.28 -14.78 12.06
CA GLY A 137 5.39 -14.94 11.12
C GLY A 137 6.41 -13.82 11.26
N LYS A 138 7.33 -13.75 10.34
CA LYS A 138 8.31 -12.65 10.29
C LYS A 138 7.62 -11.38 9.80
N VAL A 139 8.00 -10.24 10.39
CA VAL A 139 7.48 -8.94 10.00
C VAL A 139 8.62 -8.06 9.52
N SER A 140 8.43 -7.42 8.36
CA SER A 140 9.29 -6.34 7.91
C SER A 140 8.44 -5.10 7.73
N ILE A 141 8.99 -3.94 8.01
CA ILE A 141 8.27 -2.66 8.00
C ILE A 141 9.03 -1.66 7.15
N ASP A 142 8.32 -0.98 6.27
CA ASP A 142 8.84 0.21 5.63
C ASP A 142 8.74 1.36 6.63
N VAL A 143 9.88 1.91 7.02
CA VAL A 143 9.95 2.95 8.05
C VAL A 143 9.55 4.33 7.55
N GLN A 144 9.21 4.47 6.28
CA GLN A 144 8.78 5.74 5.68
C GLN A 144 7.63 6.39 6.47
N GLY A 145 6.73 5.59 7.03
CA GLY A 145 5.57 6.05 7.80
C GLY A 145 5.92 6.50 9.22
N TYR A 146 7.11 6.24 9.68
CA TYR A 146 7.58 6.55 11.02
C TYR A 146 8.73 7.56 10.96
#